data_d44c544ccd18b9c19c1eb2a321c49e97
#
_entry.id   d44c544ccd18b9c19c1eb2a321c49e97
#
_cell.length_a   1.000
_cell.length_b   1.000
_cell.length_c   1.000
_cell.angle_alpha   90.00
_cell.angle_beta   90.00
_cell.angle_gamma   90.00
#
_symmetry.space_group_name_H-M   'P 1'
#
loop_
_entity.id
_entity.type
_entity.pdbx_description
1 polymer ?
#
loop_
_entity_poly.entity_id
_entity_poly.type
_entity_poly.pdbx_seq_one_letter_code
_entity_poly.pdbx_strand_id
1 'polypeptide(L)'
;MSKYYNYICDGGCQAGYYQYGVAQRTLGNSFYSKIVGVTFDGRQRFIPGLSIGEELQLRRERWNQYDSNAIAVYDGRGNQLGYISKELASNMAPMMDGGAQYRITVTSITGGNGYSYGVNVSVLRIN
;
A
#
# COMPACT_ATOMS: atom_id res chain seq x y z
N MET A 1 5.03 -12.07 14.05
CA MET A 1 5.82 -11.95 14.13
C MET A 1 6.34 -11.71 13.80
N SER A 2 5.48 -11.87 13.90
CA SER A 2 6.18 -11.84 14.06
C SER A 2 6.42 -11.27 13.76
N LYS A 3 5.81 -11.42 13.73
CA LYS A 3 6.45 -11.26 13.86
C LYS A 3 6.86 -10.99 13.61
N TYR A 4 5.97 -11.02 13.84
CA TYR A 4 6.91 -11.01 13.85
C TYR A 4 7.10 -10.90 13.54
N TYR A 5 6.49 -10.81 13.94
CA TYR A 5 7.49 -11.02 13.91
C TYR A 5 7.70 -11.00 13.63
N ASN A 6 7.16 -10.90 14.12
CA ASN A 6 8.11 -11.20 14.05
C ASN A 6 8.46 -11.24 13.94
N TYR A 7 8.49 -11.34 14.00
CA TYR A 7 9.47 -11.55 14.16
C TYR A 7 9.99 -11.55 14.10
N ILE A 8 9.79 -11.43 14.58
CA ILE A 8 10.91 -11.73 14.77
C ILE A 8 11.60 -11.79 14.67
N CYS A 9 11.64 -11.94 14.52
CA CYS A 9 12.83 -12.24 14.71
C CYS A 9 13.43 -12.26 14.61
N ASP A 10 13.38 -12.43 15.17
CA ASP A 10 14.47 -12.74 15.28
C ASP A 10 14.98 -12.62 15.23
N GLY A 11 14.61 -12.57 15.55
CA GLY A 11 15.50 -12.83 15.76
C GLY A 11 15.72 -12.47 15.74
N GLY A 12 15.49 -12.46 15.97
CA GLY A 12 16.04 -12.51 16.12
C GLY A 12 15.88 -12.05 15.99
N CYS A 13 15.46 -12.46 16.08
CA CYS A 13 15.68 -12.42 16.22
C CYS A 13 15.65 -12.04 16.05
N GLN A 14 15.47 -11.84 16.47
CA GLN A 14 16.06 -11.91 16.38
C GLN A 14 16.04 -11.91 16.13
N ALA A 15 15.19 -11.84 16.69
CA ALA A 15 15.71 -12.07 16.49
C ALA A 15 15.62 -12.09 16.29
N GLY A 16 15.31 -11.69 16.57
CA GLY A 16 15.79 -11.92 16.49
C GLY A 16 15.68 -11.72 16.20
N TYR A 17 15.56 -11.88 16.25
CA TYR A 17 16.04 -11.98 16.15
C TYR A 17 16.06 -11.80 15.51
N TYR A 18 15.77 -11.84 15.75
CA TYR A 18 16.46 -11.99 15.36
C TYR A 18 16.49 -12.00 14.78
N GLN A 19 15.73 -12.00 14.97
CA GLN A 19 16.25 -12.25 14.62
C GLN A 19 16.37 -12.39 14.16
N TYR A 20 16.27 -12.27 14.02
CA TYR A 20 16.91 -12.40 13.46
C TYR A 20 17.15 -12.14 12.64
N GLY A 21 17.45 -11.95 12.15
CA GLY A 21 17.83 -11.76 11.44
C GLY A 21 17.86 -11.64 10.73
N VAL A 22 17.98 -11.38 10.25
CA VAL A 22 17.81 -11.21 9.28
C VAL A 22 17.49 -10.61 8.23
N ALA A 23 17.36 -10.39 7.55
CA ALA A 23 16.83 -9.89 6.30
C ALA A 23 15.90 -8.73 6.50
N GLN A 24 16.16 -7.95 7.44
CA GLN A 24 15.26 -6.88 7.84
C GLN A 24 15.34 -5.63 7.01
N ARG A 25 16.38 -5.46 6.22
CA ARG A 25 16.54 -4.25 5.43
C ARG A 25 15.33 -3.95 4.59
N THR A 26 14.79 -4.96 3.93
CA THR A 26 13.60 -4.75 3.12
C THR A 26 12.39 -4.37 3.96
N LEU A 27 12.36 -4.81 5.20
CA LEU A 27 11.25 -4.45 6.08
C LEU A 27 11.19 -2.96 6.36
N GLY A 28 12.34 -2.28 6.35
CA GLY A 28 12.38 -0.84 6.54
C GLY A 28 11.75 -0.07 5.39
N ASN A 29 11.47 -0.73 4.27
CA ASN A 29 10.87 -0.10 3.09
C ASN A 29 9.42 -0.51 2.89
N SER A 30 8.80 -1.15 3.86
CA SER A 30 7.40 -1.53 3.76
C SER A 30 6.55 -0.72 4.73
N PHE A 31 5.32 -0.45 4.30
CA PHE A 31 4.37 0.38 5.04
C PHE A 31 3.00 -0.27 4.98
N TYR A 32 2.20 -0.04 6.00
CA TYR A 32 0.77 -0.30 5.94
C TYR A 32 0.06 1.03 5.79
N SER A 33 -0.94 1.09 4.93
CA SER A 33 -1.65 2.33 4.66
C SER A 33 -3.08 2.02 4.24
N LYS A 34 -3.87 3.07 4.18
CA LYS A 34 -5.24 3.00 3.67
C LYS A 34 -5.31 3.78 2.37
N ILE A 35 -6.03 3.25 1.39
CA ILE A 35 -6.30 3.99 0.17
C ILE A 35 -7.33 5.07 0.48
N VAL A 36 -7.08 6.31 0.04
CA VAL A 36 -7.97 7.45 0.28
C VAL A 36 -8.78 7.76 -0.98
N GLY A 37 -9.87 8.50 -0.81
CA GLY A 37 -10.71 8.90 -1.94
C GLY A 37 -11.58 7.77 -2.50
N VAL A 38 -11.76 6.71 -1.75
CA VAL A 38 -12.48 5.53 -2.22
C VAL A 38 -14.00 5.75 -2.36
N THR A 39 -14.51 6.86 -1.81
CA THR A 39 -15.95 7.17 -1.87
C THR A 39 -16.31 8.06 -3.04
N PHE A 40 -15.33 8.56 -3.79
CA PHE A 40 -15.58 9.48 -4.91
C PHE A 40 -15.69 8.74 -6.24
N ASP A 41 -16.39 9.35 -7.18
CA ASP A 41 -16.44 8.95 -8.60
C ASP A 41 -16.91 7.50 -8.82
N GLY A 42 -17.78 7.00 -7.93
CA GLY A 42 -18.32 5.65 -8.07
C GLY A 42 -17.33 4.53 -7.77
N ARG A 43 -16.22 4.83 -7.13
CA ARG A 43 -15.15 3.85 -6.86
C ARG A 43 -15.59 2.74 -5.94
N GLN A 44 -16.59 2.98 -5.09
CA GLN A 44 -17.12 1.99 -4.16
C GLN A 44 -17.55 0.69 -4.84
N ARG A 45 -18.02 0.76 -6.06
CA ARG A 45 -18.52 -0.42 -6.80
C ARG A 45 -17.42 -1.42 -7.15
N PHE A 46 -16.15 -1.00 -7.16
CA PHE A 46 -15.03 -1.87 -7.52
C PHE A 46 -14.40 -2.56 -6.32
N ILE A 47 -14.67 -2.07 -5.11
CA ILE A 47 -13.96 -2.54 -3.92
C ILE A 47 -14.40 -3.94 -3.49
N PRO A 48 -15.70 -4.29 -3.46
CA PRO A 48 -16.10 -5.64 -3.03
C PRO A 48 -15.52 -6.76 -3.88
N GLY A 49 -15.10 -6.47 -5.12
CA GLY A 49 -14.49 -7.47 -6.00
C GLY A 49 -13.01 -7.73 -5.74
N LEU A 50 -12.39 -6.96 -4.85
CA LEU A 50 -10.98 -7.15 -4.54
C LEU A 50 -10.79 -8.36 -3.63
N SER A 51 -9.63 -9.01 -3.75
CA SER A 51 -9.26 -10.14 -2.91
C SER A 51 -8.11 -9.75 -2.00
N ILE A 52 -8.09 -10.30 -0.79
CA ILE A 52 -6.96 -10.16 0.11
C ILE A 52 -5.73 -10.78 -0.58
N GLY A 53 -4.63 -10.06 -0.58
CA GLY A 53 -3.41 -10.50 -1.25
C GLY A 53 -3.31 -10.07 -2.71
N GLU A 54 -4.37 -9.46 -3.25
CA GLU A 54 -4.36 -8.98 -4.63
C GLU A 54 -3.37 -7.83 -4.79
N GLU A 55 -2.57 -7.87 -5.86
CA GLU A 55 -1.64 -6.80 -6.18
C GLU A 55 -2.37 -5.72 -6.97
N LEU A 56 -2.15 -4.47 -6.56
CA LEU A 56 -2.75 -3.31 -7.22
C LEU A 56 -1.69 -2.56 -8.00
N GLN A 57 -2.11 -1.60 -8.81
CA GLN A 57 -1.21 -0.83 -9.66
C GLN A 57 -1.19 0.62 -9.22
N LEU A 58 0.00 1.21 -9.27
CA LEU A 58 0.22 2.60 -8.92
C LEU A 58 0.47 3.41 -10.18
N ARG A 59 -0.07 4.63 -10.23
CA ARG A 59 0.17 5.55 -11.35
C ARG A 59 0.44 6.94 -10.81
N ARG A 60 1.61 7.48 -11.14
CA ARG A 60 1.97 8.85 -10.80
C ARG A 60 1.14 9.83 -11.63
N GLU A 61 0.60 10.85 -10.96
CA GLU A 61 -0.17 11.91 -11.61
C GLU A 61 0.49 13.26 -11.35
N ARG A 62 1.59 13.53 -12.03
CA ARG A 62 2.30 14.80 -11.90
C ARG A 62 1.46 15.98 -12.34
N TRP A 63 0.50 15.73 -13.22
CA TRP A 63 -0.40 16.75 -13.73
C TRP A 63 -1.59 17.03 -12.82
N ASN A 64 -1.70 16.32 -11.71
CA ASN A 64 -2.84 16.47 -10.81
C ASN A 64 -2.86 17.89 -10.25
N GLN A 65 -3.98 18.60 -10.49
CA GLN A 65 -4.08 20.01 -10.14
C GLN A 65 -4.18 20.24 -8.63
N TYR A 66 -4.53 19.22 -7.86
CA TYR A 66 -4.67 19.33 -6.41
C TYR A 66 -3.41 18.91 -5.67
N ASP A 67 -2.62 18.02 -6.25
CA ASP A 67 -1.41 17.51 -5.60
C ASP A 67 -0.48 16.93 -6.67
N SER A 68 0.63 17.62 -6.94
CA SER A 68 1.60 17.14 -7.92
C SER A 68 2.32 15.86 -7.48
N ASN A 69 2.20 15.46 -6.21
CA ASN A 69 2.73 14.20 -5.70
C ASN A 69 1.70 13.06 -5.76
N ALA A 70 0.54 13.29 -6.35
CA ALA A 70 -0.54 12.30 -6.36
C ALA A 70 -0.10 10.99 -6.98
N ILE A 71 -0.49 9.89 -6.33
CA ILE A 71 -0.27 8.53 -6.82
C ILE A 71 -1.62 7.83 -6.80
N ALA A 72 -2.17 7.58 -7.98
CA ALA A 72 -3.44 6.89 -8.13
C ALA A 72 -3.25 5.38 -7.97
N VAL A 73 -4.26 4.71 -7.45
CA VAL A 73 -4.26 3.27 -7.22
C VAL A 73 -5.35 2.63 -8.08
N TYR A 74 -4.98 1.63 -8.86
CA TYR A 74 -5.88 0.91 -9.78
C TYR A 74 -5.90 -0.56 -9.45
N ASP A 75 -7.04 -1.22 -9.73
CA ASP A 75 -7.12 -2.67 -9.68
C ASP A 75 -6.50 -3.27 -10.95
N GLY A 76 -6.47 -4.61 -11.03
CA GLY A 76 -5.89 -5.30 -12.19
C GLY A 76 -6.69 -5.16 -13.48
N ARG A 77 -7.90 -4.61 -13.41
CA ARG A 77 -8.75 -4.41 -14.58
C ARG A 77 -8.74 -2.97 -15.07
N GLY A 78 -7.94 -2.11 -14.46
CA GLY A 78 -7.84 -0.71 -14.87
C GLY A 78 -8.84 0.22 -14.21
N ASN A 79 -9.56 -0.23 -13.19
CA ASN A 79 -10.49 0.62 -12.46
C ASN A 79 -9.77 1.35 -11.35
N GLN A 80 -9.93 2.66 -11.28
CA GLN A 80 -9.33 3.44 -10.22
C GLN A 80 -10.06 3.19 -8.90
N LEU A 81 -9.31 2.91 -7.86
CA LEU A 81 -9.85 2.67 -6.51
C LEU A 81 -9.73 3.90 -5.63
N GLY A 82 -8.72 4.72 -5.85
CA GLY A 82 -8.47 5.90 -5.05
C GLY A 82 -7.03 6.35 -5.22
N TYR A 83 -6.46 6.84 -4.13
CA TYR A 83 -5.10 7.40 -4.10
C TYR A 83 -4.35 6.94 -2.87
N ILE A 84 -3.04 6.97 -2.95
CA ILE A 84 -2.17 6.87 -1.78
C ILE A 84 -2.39 8.14 -0.95
N SER A 85 -2.37 8.02 0.37
CA SER A 85 -2.55 9.17 1.26
C SER A 85 -1.51 10.25 0.94
N LYS A 86 -1.89 11.50 1.16
CA LYS A 86 -1.05 12.65 0.81
C LYS A 86 0.31 12.57 1.50
N GLU A 87 0.32 12.19 2.79
CA GLU A 87 1.56 12.09 3.56
C GLU A 87 2.50 11.05 2.97
N LEU A 88 1.97 9.87 2.68
CA LEU A 88 2.79 8.79 2.13
C LEU A 88 3.22 9.11 0.71
N ALA A 89 2.33 9.70 -0.09
CA ALA A 89 2.64 10.09 -1.47
C ALA A 89 3.76 11.11 -1.52
N SER A 90 3.81 12.04 -0.57
CA SER A 90 4.88 13.05 -0.55
C SER A 90 6.27 12.41 -0.39
N ASN A 91 6.34 11.25 0.24
CA ASN A 91 7.58 10.49 0.38
C ASN A 91 7.84 9.58 -0.81
N MET A 92 6.80 8.94 -1.32
CA MET A 92 6.95 7.96 -2.41
C MET A 92 7.16 8.62 -3.77
N ALA A 93 6.48 9.73 -4.05
CA ALA A 93 6.49 10.33 -5.38
C ALA A 93 7.90 10.72 -5.84
N PRO A 94 8.73 11.41 -5.03
CA PRO A 94 10.10 11.73 -5.48
C PRO A 94 10.91 10.46 -5.73
N MET A 95 10.71 9.42 -4.93
CA MET A 95 11.42 8.14 -5.12
C MET A 95 10.99 7.47 -6.40
N MET A 96 9.68 7.45 -6.69
CA MET A 96 9.16 6.88 -7.93
C MET A 96 9.66 7.66 -9.14
N ASP A 97 9.72 8.97 -9.04
CA ASP A 97 10.23 9.81 -10.12
C ASP A 97 11.71 9.55 -10.38
N GLY A 98 12.45 9.10 -9.37
CA GLY A 98 13.85 8.71 -9.49
C GLY A 98 14.06 7.25 -9.87
N GLY A 99 12.99 6.50 -10.13
CA GLY A 99 13.08 5.12 -10.60
C GLY A 99 12.71 4.05 -9.57
N ALA A 100 12.34 4.44 -8.35
CA ALA A 100 11.92 3.46 -7.34
C ALA A 100 10.62 2.78 -7.77
N GLN A 101 10.51 1.49 -7.50
CA GLN A 101 9.31 0.71 -7.77
C GLN A 101 8.74 0.17 -6.47
N TYR A 102 7.43 0.13 -6.41
CA TYR A 102 6.70 -0.34 -5.23
C TYR A 102 5.69 -1.40 -5.62
N ARG A 103 5.52 -2.38 -4.73
CA ARG A 103 4.43 -3.35 -4.84
C ARG A 103 3.40 -3.01 -3.78
N ILE A 104 2.14 -2.91 -4.20
CA ILE A 104 1.04 -2.62 -3.30
C ILE A 104 0.07 -3.79 -3.32
N THR A 105 -0.30 -4.26 -2.13
CA THR A 105 -1.08 -5.47 -1.95
C THR A 105 -2.23 -5.21 -0.98
N VAL A 106 -3.41 -5.73 -1.30
CA VAL A 106 -4.59 -5.61 -0.42
C VAL A 106 -4.37 -6.46 0.83
N THR A 107 -4.47 -5.85 2.01
CA THR A 107 -4.38 -6.58 3.27
C THR A 107 -5.74 -6.81 3.91
N SER A 108 -6.68 -5.89 3.75
CA SER A 108 -8.03 -6.07 4.25
C SER A 108 -8.99 -5.10 3.56
N ILE A 109 -10.25 -5.47 3.56
CA ILE A 109 -11.35 -4.64 3.08
C ILE A 109 -12.30 -4.43 4.25
N THR A 110 -12.64 -3.16 4.51
CA THR A 110 -13.53 -2.80 5.60
C THR A 110 -14.85 -2.29 5.05
N GLY A 111 -15.85 -2.17 5.93
CA GLY A 111 -17.14 -1.62 5.54
C GLY A 111 -18.11 -2.67 5.04
N GLY A 112 -19.11 -2.22 4.29
CA GLY A 112 -20.23 -3.05 3.89
C GLY A 112 -21.36 -2.94 4.90
N ASN A 113 -22.48 -3.62 4.62
CA ASN A 113 -23.66 -3.62 5.49
C ASN A 113 -24.15 -2.20 5.80
N GLY A 114 -24.18 -1.34 4.77
CA GLY A 114 -24.61 0.04 4.91
C GLY A 114 -23.49 1.05 5.17
N TYR A 115 -22.27 0.58 5.38
CA TYR A 115 -21.11 1.44 5.55
C TYR A 115 -20.27 1.45 4.29
N SER A 116 -19.58 2.56 4.03
CA SER A 116 -18.67 2.66 2.90
C SER A 116 -17.53 1.66 3.04
N TYR A 117 -17.13 1.07 1.92
CA TYR A 117 -15.97 0.19 1.87
C TYR A 117 -14.68 0.98 1.99
N GLY A 118 -13.71 0.40 2.65
CA GLY A 118 -12.35 0.89 2.69
C GLY A 118 -11.37 -0.22 2.30
N VAL A 119 -10.17 0.18 1.91
CA VAL A 119 -9.12 -0.76 1.49
C VAL A 119 -7.85 -0.45 2.25
N ASN A 120 -7.38 -1.42 3.00
CA ASN A 120 -6.07 -1.35 3.65
C ASN A 120 -5.07 -2.11 2.80
N VAL A 121 -3.87 -1.58 2.70
CA VAL A 121 -2.83 -2.12 1.83
C VAL A 121 -1.49 -2.18 2.55
N SER A 122 -0.64 -3.04 2.02
CA SER A 122 0.79 -3.06 2.35
C SER A 122 1.53 -2.56 1.12
N VAL A 123 2.48 -1.67 1.33
CA VAL A 123 3.29 -1.06 0.27
C VAL A 123 4.74 -1.44 0.52
N LEU A 124 5.38 -2.08 -0.45
CA LEU A 124 6.75 -2.56 -0.34
C LEU A 124 7.59 -2.00 -1.48
N ARG A 125 8.70 -1.36 -1.16
CA ARG A 125 9.67 -0.97 -2.17
C ARG A 125 10.43 -2.21 -2.64
N ILE A 126 10.51 -2.42 -3.96
CA ILE A 126 11.05 -3.63 -4.55
C ILE A 126 12.34 -3.43 -5.34
N ASN A 127 12.86 -2.19 -5.36
CA ASN A 127 14.19 -1.98 -5.99
C ASN A 127 14.94 -0.81 -5.39
#